data_c9c55cd3a90df3fd86a9c606ed05a7dd
#
_entry.id   c9c55cd3a90df3fd86a9c606ed05a7dd
#
_cell.length_a   1.000
_cell.length_b   1.000
_cell.length_c   1.000
_cell.angle_alpha   90.00
_cell.angle_beta   90.00
_cell.angle_gamma   90.00
#
_symmetry.space_group_name_H-M   'P 1'
#
loop_
_entity.id
_entity.type
_entity.pdbx_description
1 polymer ?
#
loop_
_entity_poly.entity_id
_entity_poly.type
_entity_poly.pdbx_seq_one_letter_code
_entity_poly.pdbx_strand_id
1 'polypeptide(L)'
;MKLHGATALVTGSNRGLGHHFAVELLARGAKVYATARRPELVEVPGAEVLRLDITDPASVAEVAELAGDVDVLINNAADTAGGNLVSGDLDAIRSTMDSNYYGTLAMIRAFAPILARNGGGAILNVLSAAAWTTVDGNTAYAAAKSAEWGLTNGVRIELADQGTLVAALVPGLVGTQTLFDFAERTGIPLPEDDVVDPADLARLALDGLEAGDIEILDRIGADAKAGLAGPP
;
A
#
# COMPACT_ATOMS: atom_id res chain seq x y z
N MET A 1 15.33 5.15 8.66
CA MET A 1 14.68 5.77 9.84
C MET A 1 14.50 4.73 10.96
N LYS A 2 14.07 5.11 12.18
CA LYS A 2 13.74 4.14 13.23
C LYS A 2 12.23 4.13 13.44
N LEU A 3 11.64 2.94 13.53
CA LEU A 3 10.20 2.79 13.78
C LEU A 3 9.86 2.82 15.28
N HIS A 4 10.82 2.44 16.14
CA HIS A 4 10.63 2.54 17.58
C HIS A 4 10.41 3.99 18.03
N GLY A 5 9.27 4.27 18.63
CA GLY A 5 8.86 5.60 19.08
C GLY A 5 8.27 6.49 17.97
N ALA A 6 8.22 6.03 16.72
CA ALA A 6 7.54 6.74 15.64
C ALA A 6 6.01 6.59 15.74
N THR A 7 5.29 7.51 15.12
CA THR A 7 3.83 7.42 14.92
C THR A 7 3.54 7.02 13.47
N ALA A 8 2.88 5.89 13.26
CA ALA A 8 2.56 5.37 11.94
C ALA A 8 1.05 5.39 11.67
N LEU A 9 0.66 5.69 10.43
CA LEU A 9 -0.70 5.52 9.95
C LEU A 9 -0.72 4.48 8.83
N VAL A 10 -1.60 3.47 8.97
CA VAL A 10 -1.77 2.39 8.00
C VAL A 10 -3.17 2.44 7.41
N THR A 11 -3.28 2.56 6.08
CA THR A 11 -4.56 2.51 5.39
C THR A 11 -4.99 1.07 5.10
N GLY A 12 -6.28 0.74 5.30
CA GLY A 12 -6.81 -0.60 5.03
C GLY A 12 -6.37 -1.67 6.03
N SER A 13 -6.39 -1.35 7.34
CA SER A 13 -5.87 -2.20 8.42
C SER A 13 -6.85 -3.26 8.93
N ASN A 14 -8.05 -3.37 8.37
CA ASN A 14 -9.08 -4.29 8.86
C ASN A 14 -8.85 -5.76 8.48
N ARG A 15 -7.91 -6.05 7.57
CA ARG A 15 -7.56 -7.40 7.13
C ARG A 15 -6.25 -7.43 6.33
N GLY A 16 -5.78 -8.65 6.03
CA GLY A 16 -4.67 -8.89 5.10
C GLY A 16 -3.40 -8.16 5.50
N LEU A 17 -2.65 -7.68 4.53
CA LEU A 17 -1.34 -7.08 4.74
C LEU A 17 -1.39 -5.82 5.65
N GLY A 18 -2.44 -4.99 5.52
CA GLY A 18 -2.60 -3.79 6.36
C GLY A 18 -2.78 -4.11 7.84
N HIS A 19 -3.46 -5.21 8.18
CA HIS A 19 -3.53 -5.72 9.55
C HIS A 19 -2.15 -6.11 10.07
N HIS A 20 -1.37 -6.87 9.27
CA HIS A 20 -0.03 -7.29 9.66
C HIS A 20 0.96 -6.13 9.78
N PHE A 21 0.85 -5.10 8.94
CA PHE A 21 1.61 -3.86 9.13
C PHE A 21 1.32 -3.21 10.49
N ALA A 22 0.05 -3.07 10.84
CA ALA A 22 -0.33 -2.44 12.11
C ALA A 22 0.16 -3.24 13.32
N VAL A 23 0.05 -4.58 13.28
CA VAL A 23 0.56 -5.47 14.34
C VAL A 23 2.08 -5.39 14.46
N GLU A 24 2.82 -5.48 13.35
CA GLU A 24 4.27 -5.45 13.35
C GLU A 24 4.83 -4.08 13.80
N LEU A 25 4.20 -2.97 13.41
CA LEU A 25 4.56 -1.63 13.88
C LEU A 25 4.41 -1.47 15.38
N LEU A 26 3.31 -1.97 15.96
CA LEU A 26 3.13 -2.01 17.42
C LEU A 26 4.21 -2.85 18.11
N ALA A 27 4.54 -4.02 17.54
CA ALA A 27 5.58 -4.90 18.07
C ALA A 27 6.97 -4.22 18.06
N ARG A 28 7.23 -3.32 17.09
CA ARG A 28 8.45 -2.49 17.03
C ARG A 28 8.41 -1.27 17.93
N GLY A 29 7.32 -1.06 18.68
CA GLY A 29 7.17 0.06 19.62
C GLY A 29 6.75 1.38 18.99
N ALA A 30 6.13 1.35 17.82
CA ALA A 30 5.49 2.52 17.21
C ALA A 30 4.10 2.76 17.82
N LYS A 31 3.64 4.02 17.85
CA LYS A 31 2.23 4.37 17.95
C LYS A 31 1.57 4.13 16.60
N VAL A 32 0.39 3.52 16.55
CA VAL A 32 -0.27 3.15 15.29
C VAL A 32 -1.69 3.69 15.21
N TYR A 33 -1.96 4.44 14.15
CA TYR A 33 -3.29 4.71 13.65
C TYR A 33 -3.66 3.63 12.62
N ALA A 34 -4.55 2.73 12.99
CA ALA A 34 -5.06 1.67 12.10
C ALA A 34 -6.38 2.13 11.48
N THR A 35 -6.42 2.26 10.15
CA THR A 35 -7.57 2.89 9.50
C THR A 35 -8.31 1.95 8.54
N ALA A 36 -9.64 2.09 8.48
CA ALA A 36 -10.49 1.37 7.54
C ALA A 36 -11.81 2.12 7.29
N ARG A 37 -12.49 1.81 6.17
CA ARG A 37 -13.85 2.31 5.90
C ARG A 37 -14.87 1.86 6.95
N ARG A 38 -14.65 0.68 7.52
CA ARG A 38 -15.43 0.08 8.61
C ARG A 38 -14.51 -0.17 9.80
N PRO A 39 -14.34 0.83 10.68
CA PRO A 39 -13.41 0.76 11.81
C PRO A 39 -13.76 -0.35 12.80
N GLU A 40 -15.02 -0.73 12.92
CA GLU A 40 -15.48 -1.84 13.75
C GLU A 40 -14.93 -3.21 13.36
N LEU A 41 -14.35 -3.34 12.16
CA LEU A 41 -13.68 -4.55 11.67
C LEU A 41 -12.16 -4.54 11.89
N VAL A 42 -11.61 -3.52 12.53
CA VAL A 42 -10.17 -3.44 12.80
C VAL A 42 -9.89 -4.12 14.14
N GLU A 43 -9.27 -5.28 14.08
CA GLU A 43 -8.90 -6.08 15.26
C GLU A 43 -7.38 -6.00 15.50
N VAL A 44 -6.89 -4.81 15.90
CA VAL A 44 -5.48 -4.55 16.20
C VAL A 44 -5.38 -3.96 17.63
N PRO A 45 -5.28 -4.81 18.66
CA PRO A 45 -5.18 -4.33 20.05
C PRO A 45 -3.96 -3.42 20.26
N GLY A 46 -4.19 -2.24 20.82
CA GLY A 46 -3.15 -1.25 21.07
C GLY A 46 -3.03 -0.18 19.98
N ALA A 47 -3.68 -0.34 18.83
CA ALA A 47 -3.77 0.71 17.83
C ALA A 47 -4.92 1.68 18.14
N GLU A 48 -4.77 2.94 17.76
CA GLU A 48 -5.87 3.89 17.66
C GLU A 48 -6.59 3.69 16.32
N VAL A 49 -7.88 3.36 16.39
CA VAL A 49 -8.66 3.00 15.20
C VAL A 49 -9.42 4.22 14.70
N LEU A 50 -9.23 4.58 13.42
CA LEU A 50 -9.92 5.69 12.78
C LEU A 50 -10.70 5.23 11.54
N ARG A 51 -11.88 5.84 11.32
CA ARG A 51 -12.60 5.65 10.07
C ARG A 51 -11.91 6.41 8.95
N LEU A 52 -11.62 5.72 7.84
CA LEU A 52 -11.01 6.33 6.66
C LEU A 52 -11.54 5.69 5.38
N ASP A 53 -12.07 6.54 4.51
CA ASP A 53 -12.26 6.23 3.09
C ASP A 53 -11.29 7.11 2.28
N ILE A 54 -10.27 6.51 1.68
CA ILE A 54 -9.24 7.23 0.92
C ILE A 54 -9.77 7.86 -0.36
N THR A 55 -10.97 7.47 -0.81
CA THR A 55 -11.65 8.03 -1.98
C THR A 55 -12.57 9.20 -1.63
N ASP A 56 -12.77 9.48 -0.33
CA ASP A 56 -13.55 10.62 0.16
C ASP A 56 -12.61 11.72 0.70
N PRO A 57 -12.52 12.88 0.01
CA PRO A 57 -11.64 13.98 0.45
C PRO A 57 -11.96 14.51 1.86
N ALA A 58 -13.23 14.47 2.29
CA ALA A 58 -13.61 14.91 3.63
C ALA A 58 -13.08 13.93 4.70
N SER A 59 -13.20 12.63 4.45
CA SER A 59 -12.65 11.58 5.33
C SER A 59 -11.12 11.67 5.43
N VAL A 60 -10.42 11.94 4.33
CA VAL A 60 -8.96 12.13 4.32
C VAL A 60 -8.55 13.36 5.13
N ALA A 61 -9.26 14.49 4.97
CA ALA A 61 -8.99 15.73 5.71
C ALA A 61 -9.20 15.55 7.23
N GLU A 62 -10.30 14.90 7.64
CA GLU A 62 -10.61 14.61 9.04
C GLU A 62 -9.48 13.77 9.69
N VAL A 63 -9.04 12.69 9.02
CA VAL A 63 -7.97 11.84 9.55
C VAL A 63 -6.63 12.59 9.59
N ALA A 64 -6.33 13.45 8.63
CA ALA A 64 -5.12 14.26 8.65
C ALA A 64 -5.10 15.27 9.82
N GLU A 65 -6.25 15.78 10.24
CA GLU A 65 -6.38 16.63 11.44
C GLU A 65 -6.16 15.83 12.72
N LEU A 66 -6.75 14.62 12.82
CA LEU A 66 -6.64 13.76 14.01
C LEU A 66 -5.24 13.16 14.18
N ALA A 67 -4.57 12.81 13.08
CA ALA A 67 -3.28 12.14 13.04
C ALA A 67 -2.12 13.08 12.67
N GLY A 68 -2.13 14.29 13.23
CA GLY A 68 -1.13 15.33 12.93
C GLY A 68 0.29 15.06 13.46
N ASP A 69 0.48 13.99 14.21
CA ASP A 69 1.77 13.52 14.77
C ASP A 69 2.40 12.37 13.97
N VAL A 70 1.87 12.05 12.79
CA VAL A 70 2.36 10.94 11.95
C VAL A 70 3.76 11.22 11.39
N ASP A 71 4.64 10.24 11.56
CA ASP A 71 6.00 10.17 11.02
C ASP A 71 6.10 9.19 9.84
N VAL A 72 5.18 8.19 9.78
CA VAL A 72 5.18 7.13 8.78
C VAL A 72 3.78 6.94 8.22
N LEU A 73 3.63 7.14 6.91
CA LEU A 73 2.40 6.85 6.19
C LEU A 73 2.56 5.56 5.38
N ILE A 74 1.71 4.54 5.65
CA ILE A 74 1.64 3.32 4.85
C ILE A 74 0.34 3.31 4.04
N ASN A 75 0.46 3.56 2.73
CA ASN A 75 -0.62 3.46 1.77
C ASN A 75 -0.77 2.00 1.32
N ASN A 76 -1.66 1.26 1.99
CA ASN A 76 -1.92 -0.15 1.73
C ASN A 76 -3.36 -0.40 1.21
N ALA A 77 -4.30 0.49 1.51
CA ALA A 77 -5.67 0.33 1.01
C ALA A 77 -5.71 0.27 -0.52
N ALA A 78 -6.40 -0.73 -1.07
CA ALA A 78 -6.46 -1.00 -2.50
C ALA A 78 -7.82 -1.59 -2.90
N ASP A 79 -8.15 -1.47 -4.18
CA ASP A 79 -9.28 -2.13 -4.83
C ASP A 79 -8.77 -2.97 -6.02
N THR A 80 -9.30 -4.20 -6.15
CA THR A 80 -8.92 -5.16 -7.19
C THR A 80 -10.11 -5.56 -8.07
N ALA A 81 -11.23 -4.83 -8.01
CA ALA A 81 -12.50 -5.25 -8.61
C ALA A 81 -12.59 -5.00 -10.13
N GLY A 82 -11.70 -4.21 -10.74
CA GLY A 82 -11.84 -3.70 -12.11
C GLY A 82 -11.82 -4.74 -13.23
N GLY A 83 -11.33 -5.96 -12.99
CA GLY A 83 -11.30 -7.01 -14.01
C GLY A 83 -10.46 -6.65 -15.25
N ASN A 84 -10.99 -6.95 -16.44
CA ASN A 84 -10.33 -6.67 -17.72
C ASN A 84 -10.69 -5.29 -18.28
N LEU A 85 -9.71 -4.61 -18.91
CA LEU A 85 -9.87 -3.25 -19.46
C LEU A 85 -10.83 -3.16 -20.63
N VAL A 86 -10.85 -4.17 -21.52
CA VAL A 86 -11.64 -4.11 -22.77
C VAL A 86 -13.07 -4.61 -22.53
N SER A 87 -13.24 -5.63 -21.71
CA SER A 87 -14.54 -6.31 -21.47
C SER A 87 -15.11 -6.08 -20.09
N GLY A 88 -14.35 -5.44 -19.18
CA GLY A 88 -14.77 -5.18 -17.80
C GLY A 88 -15.79 -4.04 -17.70
N ASP A 89 -16.43 -3.95 -16.54
CA ASP A 89 -17.31 -2.86 -16.20
C ASP A 89 -16.52 -1.56 -16.00
N LEU A 90 -16.91 -0.49 -16.71
CA LEU A 90 -16.16 0.76 -16.70
C LEU A 90 -16.19 1.47 -15.35
N ASP A 91 -17.29 1.32 -14.57
CA ASP A 91 -17.38 1.95 -13.26
C ASP A 91 -16.53 1.19 -12.24
N ALA A 92 -16.42 -0.15 -12.35
CA ALA A 92 -15.46 -0.93 -11.55
C ALA A 92 -14.02 -0.57 -11.90
N ILE A 93 -13.67 -0.36 -13.19
CA ILE A 93 -12.35 0.09 -13.62
C ILE A 93 -12.03 1.48 -13.03
N ARG A 94 -12.99 2.42 -13.07
CA ARG A 94 -12.83 3.75 -12.45
C ARG A 94 -12.63 3.65 -10.94
N SER A 95 -13.45 2.85 -10.23
CA SER A 95 -13.29 2.61 -8.79
C SER A 95 -11.90 2.06 -8.44
N THR A 96 -11.36 1.16 -9.27
CA THR A 96 -10.00 0.65 -9.10
C THR A 96 -8.96 1.75 -9.24
N MET A 97 -9.10 2.65 -10.21
CA MET A 97 -8.22 3.83 -10.36
C MET A 97 -8.40 4.82 -9.21
N ASP A 98 -9.64 5.08 -8.79
CA ASP A 98 -9.96 6.00 -7.70
C ASP A 98 -9.32 5.54 -6.38
N SER A 99 -9.37 4.26 -6.09
CA SER A 99 -8.76 3.72 -4.87
C SER A 99 -7.22 3.67 -4.96
N ASN A 100 -6.67 3.03 -6.00
CA ASN A 100 -5.23 2.72 -6.05
C ASN A 100 -4.37 3.94 -6.44
N TYR A 101 -4.87 4.84 -7.28
CA TYR A 101 -4.12 6.01 -7.71
C TYR A 101 -4.55 7.29 -6.99
N TYR A 102 -5.82 7.69 -7.16
CA TYR A 102 -6.29 8.97 -6.62
C TYR A 102 -6.40 8.96 -5.10
N GLY A 103 -6.80 7.84 -4.49
CA GLY A 103 -6.84 7.67 -3.03
C GLY A 103 -5.45 7.72 -2.41
N THR A 104 -4.48 7.01 -2.99
CA THR A 104 -3.06 7.10 -2.58
C THR A 104 -2.52 8.52 -2.73
N LEU A 105 -2.81 9.20 -3.85
CA LEU A 105 -2.43 10.60 -4.07
C LEU A 105 -3.06 11.52 -3.02
N ALA A 106 -4.35 11.34 -2.70
CA ALA A 106 -5.03 12.15 -1.70
C ALA A 106 -4.38 12.02 -0.32
N MET A 107 -4.06 10.79 0.11
CA MET A 107 -3.33 10.54 1.35
C MET A 107 -1.95 11.20 1.36
N ILE A 108 -1.17 11.05 0.28
CA ILE A 108 0.16 11.68 0.17
C ILE A 108 0.04 13.20 0.28
N ARG A 109 -0.89 13.83 -0.43
CA ARG A 109 -1.10 15.29 -0.41
C ARG A 109 -1.51 15.81 0.97
N ALA A 110 -2.32 15.05 1.71
CA ALA A 110 -2.74 15.41 3.06
C ALA A 110 -1.60 15.26 4.08
N PHE A 111 -0.80 14.20 3.96
CA PHE A 111 0.23 13.87 4.96
C PHE A 111 1.62 14.42 4.64
N ALA A 112 1.98 14.74 3.40
CA ALA A 112 3.29 15.33 3.10
C ALA A 112 3.59 16.62 3.90
N PRO A 113 2.65 17.57 4.10
CA PRO A 113 2.89 18.73 4.96
C PRO A 113 3.01 18.35 6.46
N ILE A 114 2.34 17.29 6.90
CA ILE A 114 2.43 16.78 8.28
C ILE A 114 3.82 16.20 8.51
N LEU A 115 4.26 15.32 7.61
CA LEU A 115 5.61 14.73 7.66
C LEU A 115 6.69 15.81 7.64
N ALA A 116 6.56 16.82 6.78
CA ALA A 116 7.51 17.95 6.73
C ALA A 116 7.62 18.68 8.09
N ARG A 117 6.48 18.95 8.74
CA ARG A 117 6.45 19.59 10.08
C ARG A 117 7.06 18.72 11.17
N ASN A 118 6.94 17.40 11.03
CA ASN A 118 7.45 16.42 11.99
C ASN A 118 8.90 16.00 11.72
N GLY A 119 9.58 16.63 10.75
CA GLY A 119 11.01 16.43 10.48
C GLY A 119 11.34 15.50 9.32
N GLY A 120 10.39 15.22 8.43
CA GLY A 120 10.54 14.41 7.21
C GLY A 120 9.76 13.10 7.28
N GLY A 121 10.31 12.06 7.92
CA GLY A 121 9.64 10.77 8.06
C GLY A 121 9.63 9.91 6.79
N ALA A 122 8.60 9.07 6.61
CA ALA A 122 8.54 8.16 5.47
C ALA A 122 7.11 7.95 4.93
N ILE A 123 7.04 7.65 3.63
CA ILE A 123 5.86 7.15 2.94
C ILE A 123 6.22 5.79 2.35
N LEU A 124 5.44 4.76 2.67
CA LEU A 124 5.50 3.45 2.04
C LEU A 124 4.24 3.22 1.21
N ASN A 125 4.38 3.13 -0.10
CA ASN A 125 3.30 2.76 -1.00
C ASN A 125 3.34 1.26 -1.29
N VAL A 126 2.25 0.55 -1.01
CA VAL A 126 2.12 -0.89 -1.29
C VAL A 126 1.63 -1.06 -2.72
N LEU A 127 2.56 -1.32 -3.61
CA LEU A 127 2.33 -1.59 -5.03
C LEU A 127 1.97 -3.08 -5.25
N SER A 128 2.43 -3.63 -6.36
CA SER A 128 2.35 -5.04 -6.74
C SER A 128 3.30 -5.30 -7.91
N ALA A 129 3.78 -6.52 -8.08
CA ALA A 129 4.41 -6.98 -9.32
C ALA A 129 3.50 -6.76 -10.55
N ALA A 130 2.19 -6.67 -10.34
CA ALA A 130 1.22 -6.28 -11.37
C ALA A 130 1.46 -4.87 -11.95
N ALA A 131 2.26 -4.01 -11.30
CA ALA A 131 2.70 -2.74 -11.89
C ALA A 131 3.56 -2.94 -13.15
N TRP A 132 4.19 -4.08 -13.29
CA TRP A 132 5.16 -4.41 -14.36
C TRP A 132 4.78 -5.63 -15.18
N THR A 133 3.86 -6.46 -14.66
CA THR A 133 3.35 -7.64 -15.36
C THR A 133 1.83 -7.63 -15.29
N THR A 134 1.18 -8.35 -16.20
CA THR A 134 -0.28 -8.43 -16.20
C THR A 134 -0.76 -9.81 -16.57
N VAL A 135 -1.93 -10.17 -16.06
CA VAL A 135 -2.61 -11.43 -16.36
C VAL A 135 -4.07 -11.15 -16.73
N ASP A 136 -4.68 -12.07 -17.45
CA ASP A 136 -6.11 -12.01 -17.76
C ASP A 136 -6.96 -11.96 -16.48
N GLY A 137 -8.05 -11.21 -16.49
CA GLY A 137 -8.89 -11.00 -15.32
C GLY A 137 -8.38 -9.95 -14.31
N ASN A 138 -7.20 -9.32 -14.55
CA ASN A 138 -6.58 -8.34 -13.63
C ASN A 138 -5.98 -7.11 -14.32
N THR A 139 -6.29 -6.87 -15.58
CA THR A 139 -5.59 -5.85 -16.39
C THR A 139 -5.91 -4.42 -15.93
N ALA A 140 -7.10 -4.16 -15.37
CA ALA A 140 -7.45 -2.85 -14.80
C ALA A 140 -6.64 -2.55 -13.53
N TYR A 141 -6.47 -3.54 -12.65
CA TYR A 141 -5.62 -3.41 -11.46
C TYR A 141 -4.14 -3.20 -11.83
N ALA A 142 -3.64 -3.95 -12.83
CA ALA A 142 -2.28 -3.78 -13.33
C ALA A 142 -2.04 -2.35 -13.84
N ALA A 143 -2.98 -1.79 -14.62
CA ALA A 143 -2.90 -0.41 -15.08
C ALA A 143 -2.88 0.60 -13.91
N ALA A 144 -3.72 0.40 -12.88
CA ALA A 144 -3.75 1.25 -11.70
C ALA A 144 -2.43 1.17 -10.90
N LYS A 145 -1.87 -0.03 -10.71
CA LYS A 145 -0.58 -0.21 -10.02
C LYS A 145 0.61 0.33 -10.82
N SER A 146 0.56 0.28 -12.16
CA SER A 146 1.55 0.95 -13.02
C SER A 146 1.49 2.48 -12.84
N ALA A 147 0.29 3.05 -12.77
CA ALA A 147 0.09 4.47 -12.50
C ALA A 147 0.59 4.86 -11.09
N GLU A 148 0.31 4.03 -10.08
CA GLU A 148 0.76 4.23 -8.71
C GLU A 148 2.30 4.11 -8.57
N TRP A 149 2.95 3.24 -9.36
CA TRP A 149 4.41 3.21 -9.46
C TRP A 149 4.97 4.51 -10.02
N GLY A 150 4.39 5.03 -11.11
CA GLY A 150 4.75 6.34 -11.66
C GLY A 150 4.55 7.48 -10.65
N LEU A 151 3.41 7.49 -9.92
CA LEU A 151 3.13 8.43 -8.85
C LEU A 151 4.20 8.35 -7.75
N THR A 152 4.55 7.15 -7.28
CA THR A 152 5.56 6.95 -6.22
C THR A 152 6.90 7.54 -6.61
N ASN A 153 7.34 7.33 -7.87
CA ASN A 153 8.58 7.89 -8.38
C ASN A 153 8.53 9.43 -8.49
N GLY A 154 7.40 10.00 -8.93
CA GLY A 154 7.20 11.46 -8.98
C GLY A 154 7.24 12.09 -7.59
N VAL A 155 6.50 11.54 -6.64
CA VAL A 155 6.45 12.02 -5.24
C VAL A 155 7.83 11.94 -4.58
N ARG A 156 8.62 10.91 -4.86
CA ARG A 156 10.01 10.79 -4.36
C ARG A 156 10.88 11.99 -4.77
N ILE A 157 10.71 12.47 -6.00
CA ILE A 157 11.42 13.65 -6.50
C ILE A 157 10.90 14.90 -5.79
N GLU A 158 9.58 15.06 -5.69
CA GLU A 158 8.94 16.26 -5.13
C GLU A 158 9.23 16.45 -3.63
N LEU A 159 9.38 15.34 -2.87
CA LEU A 159 9.60 15.36 -1.42
C LEU A 159 11.07 15.21 -1.01
N ALA A 160 12.00 15.14 -1.96
CA ALA A 160 13.43 14.95 -1.68
C ALA A 160 13.98 16.04 -0.75
N ASP A 161 13.67 17.32 -1.03
CA ASP A 161 14.21 18.45 -0.28
C ASP A 161 13.63 18.57 1.15
N GLN A 162 12.47 17.96 1.42
CA GLN A 162 11.91 17.95 2.78
C GLN A 162 12.42 16.78 3.64
N GLY A 163 13.26 15.89 3.08
CA GLY A 163 13.83 14.75 3.79
C GLY A 163 12.84 13.61 4.06
N THR A 164 11.73 13.51 3.31
CA THR A 164 10.79 12.41 3.41
C THR A 164 11.26 11.24 2.54
N LEU A 165 11.49 10.08 3.15
CA LEU A 165 11.75 8.84 2.43
C LEU A 165 10.46 8.37 1.74
N VAL A 166 10.49 8.17 0.42
CA VAL A 166 9.36 7.60 -0.32
C VAL A 166 9.76 6.24 -0.88
N ALA A 167 9.22 5.19 -0.30
CA ALA A 167 9.50 3.80 -0.62
C ALA A 167 8.30 3.11 -1.29
N ALA A 168 8.60 2.13 -2.13
CA ALA A 168 7.65 1.22 -2.74
C ALA A 168 7.87 -0.20 -2.23
N LEU A 169 6.84 -0.86 -1.69
CA LEU A 169 6.80 -2.30 -1.56
C LEU A 169 6.17 -2.88 -2.83
N VAL A 170 6.84 -3.80 -3.51
CA VAL A 170 6.35 -4.41 -4.75
C VAL A 170 6.27 -5.91 -4.59
N PRO A 171 5.20 -6.42 -3.96
CA PRO A 171 5.01 -7.85 -3.72
C PRO A 171 4.47 -8.57 -4.96
N GLY A 172 4.72 -9.88 -5.00
CA GLY A 172 4.04 -10.84 -5.85
C GLY A 172 2.71 -11.31 -5.27
N LEU A 173 2.61 -12.63 -5.01
CA LEU A 173 1.40 -13.27 -4.47
C LEU A 173 1.42 -13.24 -2.95
N VAL A 174 0.56 -12.44 -2.33
CA VAL A 174 0.46 -12.33 -0.87
C VAL A 174 -0.73 -13.15 -0.39
N GLY A 175 -0.52 -14.08 0.55
CA GLY A 175 -1.51 -15.01 1.10
C GLY A 175 -2.63 -14.33 1.89
N THR A 176 -3.43 -13.54 1.20
CA THR A 176 -4.57 -12.81 1.76
C THR A 176 -5.87 -13.29 1.13
N GLN A 177 -7.01 -13.02 1.80
CA GLN A 177 -8.33 -13.36 1.24
C GLN A 177 -8.52 -12.74 -0.15
N THR A 178 -7.99 -11.53 -0.40
CA THR A 178 -8.07 -10.87 -1.72
C THR A 178 -7.40 -11.69 -2.83
N LEU A 179 -6.26 -12.33 -2.55
CA LEU A 179 -5.58 -13.21 -3.51
C LEU A 179 -6.39 -14.49 -3.76
N PHE A 180 -6.92 -15.09 -2.71
CA PHE A 180 -7.72 -16.32 -2.83
C PHE A 180 -9.04 -16.07 -3.58
N ASP A 181 -9.74 -14.96 -3.30
CA ASP A 181 -10.93 -14.54 -4.03
C ASP A 181 -10.61 -14.27 -5.53
N PHE A 182 -9.44 -13.72 -5.83
CA PHE A 182 -8.98 -13.52 -7.20
C PHE A 182 -8.75 -14.85 -7.91
N ALA A 183 -8.03 -15.78 -7.29
CA ALA A 183 -7.75 -17.11 -7.85
C ALA A 183 -9.04 -17.90 -8.10
N GLU A 184 -9.97 -17.88 -7.16
CA GLU A 184 -11.28 -18.53 -7.32
C GLU A 184 -12.07 -17.95 -8.50
N ARG A 185 -12.12 -16.60 -8.61
CA ARG A 185 -12.86 -15.91 -9.69
C ARG A 185 -12.27 -16.16 -11.07
N THR A 186 -10.93 -16.24 -11.17
CA THR A 186 -10.24 -16.34 -12.47
C THR A 186 -9.86 -17.76 -12.86
N GLY A 187 -9.86 -18.70 -11.91
CA GLY A 187 -9.36 -20.06 -12.10
C GLY A 187 -7.84 -20.15 -12.27
N ILE A 188 -7.11 -19.07 -11.98
CA ILE A 188 -5.64 -19.05 -12.06
C ILE A 188 -5.08 -19.82 -10.87
N PRO A 189 -4.23 -20.86 -11.09
CA PRO A 189 -3.62 -21.60 -10.01
C PRO A 189 -2.62 -20.73 -9.24
N LEU A 190 -2.59 -20.92 -7.91
CA LEU A 190 -1.60 -20.29 -7.03
C LEU A 190 -0.55 -21.35 -6.65
N PRO A 191 0.69 -21.28 -7.18
CA PRO A 191 1.76 -22.15 -6.70
C PRO A 191 2.06 -21.84 -5.22
N GLU A 192 2.00 -22.86 -4.36
CA GLU A 192 2.17 -22.69 -2.90
C GLU A 192 3.50 -22.02 -2.54
N ASP A 193 4.59 -22.39 -3.22
CA ASP A 193 5.94 -21.84 -3.01
C ASP A 193 6.06 -20.35 -3.43
N ASP A 194 5.09 -19.82 -4.16
CA ASP A 194 5.08 -18.45 -4.64
C ASP A 194 4.22 -17.51 -3.78
N VAL A 195 3.44 -18.08 -2.86
CA VAL A 195 2.56 -17.31 -1.96
C VAL A 195 3.30 -16.94 -0.69
N VAL A 196 3.54 -15.64 -0.51
CA VAL A 196 4.25 -15.11 0.66
C VAL A 196 3.26 -14.90 1.81
N ASP A 197 3.66 -15.29 3.03
CA ASP A 197 2.91 -14.97 4.24
C ASP A 197 2.84 -13.44 4.46
N PRO A 198 1.65 -12.86 4.69
CA PRO A 198 1.52 -11.41 4.85
C PRO A 198 2.25 -10.85 6.07
N ALA A 199 2.49 -11.63 7.14
CA ALA A 199 3.28 -11.18 8.28
C ALA A 199 4.77 -11.13 7.93
N ASP A 200 5.29 -12.11 7.17
CA ASP A 200 6.68 -12.10 6.69
C ASP A 200 6.92 -10.92 5.74
N LEU A 201 5.96 -10.67 4.85
CA LEU A 201 6.04 -9.53 3.94
C LEU A 201 5.99 -8.18 4.68
N ALA A 202 5.16 -8.05 5.71
CA ALA A 202 5.13 -6.84 6.54
C ALA A 202 6.49 -6.61 7.23
N ARG A 203 7.11 -7.66 7.77
CA ARG A 203 8.47 -7.58 8.36
C ARG A 203 9.51 -7.14 7.33
N LEU A 204 9.54 -7.79 6.16
CA LEU A 204 10.43 -7.42 5.05
C LEU A 204 10.28 -5.95 4.67
N ALA A 205 9.05 -5.48 4.53
CA ALA A 205 8.76 -4.11 4.14
C ALA A 205 9.23 -3.09 5.18
N LEU A 206 9.01 -3.36 6.45
CA LEU A 206 9.41 -2.47 7.54
C LEU A 206 10.93 -2.51 7.79
N ASP A 207 11.59 -3.65 7.58
CA ASP A 207 13.06 -3.76 7.63
C ASP A 207 13.70 -2.92 6.51
N GLY A 208 13.20 -3.03 5.28
CA GLY A 208 13.64 -2.20 4.16
C GLY A 208 13.40 -0.70 4.40
N LEU A 209 12.24 -0.35 4.96
CA LEU A 209 11.94 1.05 5.30
C LEU A 209 12.92 1.60 6.35
N GLU A 210 13.27 0.82 7.40
CA GLU A 210 14.27 1.21 8.40
C GLU A 210 15.67 1.32 7.80
N ALA A 211 16.01 0.45 6.83
CA ALA A 211 17.28 0.50 6.08
C ALA A 211 17.36 1.72 5.14
N GLY A 212 16.23 2.33 4.79
CA GLY A 212 16.17 3.46 3.86
C GLY A 212 16.04 3.03 2.40
N ASP A 213 15.58 1.79 2.16
CA ASP A 213 15.38 1.27 0.82
C ASP A 213 14.21 1.99 0.14
N ILE A 214 14.41 2.41 -1.09
CA ILE A 214 13.38 3.10 -1.90
C ILE A 214 12.50 2.13 -2.69
N GLU A 215 12.94 0.88 -2.86
CA GLU A 215 12.18 -0.22 -3.43
C GLU A 215 12.45 -1.50 -2.63
N ILE A 216 11.39 -2.09 -2.14
CA ILE A 216 11.43 -3.32 -1.34
C ILE A 216 10.67 -4.38 -2.14
N LEU A 217 11.35 -5.44 -2.49
CA LEU A 217 10.86 -6.47 -3.42
C LEU A 217 10.88 -7.82 -2.73
N ASP A 218 9.82 -8.59 -2.88
CA ASP A 218 9.90 -10.04 -2.70
C ASP A 218 10.52 -10.70 -3.95
N ARG A 219 10.62 -12.02 -3.96
CA ARG A 219 11.19 -12.76 -5.10
C ARG A 219 10.45 -12.47 -6.41
N ILE A 220 9.12 -12.52 -6.40
CA ILE A 220 8.32 -12.30 -7.62
C ILE A 220 8.42 -10.85 -8.08
N GLY A 221 8.40 -9.89 -7.15
CA GLY A 221 8.63 -8.48 -7.47
C GLY A 221 9.99 -8.24 -8.10
N ALA A 222 11.03 -8.91 -7.59
CA ALA A 222 12.38 -8.83 -8.16
C ALA A 222 12.45 -9.43 -9.58
N ASP A 223 11.83 -10.59 -9.79
CA ASP A 223 11.76 -11.25 -11.10
C ASP A 223 10.98 -10.40 -12.12
N ALA A 224 9.84 -9.83 -11.70
CA ALA A 224 9.04 -8.93 -12.54
C ALA A 224 9.84 -7.67 -12.93
N LYS A 225 10.58 -7.09 -12.00
CA LYS A 225 11.46 -5.94 -12.29
C LYS A 225 12.57 -6.30 -13.28
N ALA A 226 13.22 -7.45 -13.10
CA ALA A 226 14.25 -7.92 -14.00
C ALA A 226 13.71 -8.14 -15.43
N GLY A 227 12.45 -8.56 -15.55
CA GLY A 227 11.75 -8.73 -16.83
C GLY A 227 11.54 -7.44 -17.62
N LEU A 228 11.54 -6.26 -16.98
CA LEU A 228 11.39 -4.96 -17.67
C LEU A 228 12.52 -4.64 -18.66
N ALA A 229 13.69 -5.26 -18.51
CA ALA A 229 14.81 -5.11 -19.44
C ALA A 229 14.68 -5.98 -20.70
N GLY A 230 13.69 -6.89 -20.74
CA GLY A 230 13.39 -7.73 -21.89
C GLY A 230 12.37 -7.10 -22.85
N PRO A 231 12.16 -7.69 -24.03
CA PRO A 231 11.05 -7.30 -24.89
C PRO A 231 9.72 -7.62 -24.21
N PRO A 232 8.66 -6.85 -24.50
CA PRO A 232 7.35 -7.07 -23.94
C PRO A 232 6.75 -8.42 -24.36
#